data_2f58de88c592bd28aa0af7bc56342e16
#
_entry.id   2f58de88c592bd28aa0af7bc56342e16
#
_cell.length_a   1.000
_cell.length_b   1.000
_cell.length_c   1.000
_cell.angle_alpha   90.00
_cell.angle_beta   90.00
_cell.angle_gamma   90.00
#
_symmetry.space_group_name_H-M   'P 1'
#
loop_
_entity.id
_entity.type
_entity.pdbx_description
1 polymer ?
#
loop_
_entity_poly.entity_id
_entity_poly.type
_entity_poly.pdbx_seq_one_letter_code
_entity_poly.pdbx_strand_id
1 'polypeptide(L)'
;MILDEIVEDKKKRLPGHMARIPETEMRRMAEETKTREADCFYNHLKKPGLSIIGEFKKASPSLGTITSKIDLMERISEYNASVDAISCLTEEDHFHGNVAYLKEIRAKSSLPILRKDFMICEYQFYEAKVIGADAVLLITAILDDAQMHDFYQLARELELDVLVETHDEAEVDRAMKINPRIIGVNNRNLKDFTISLEHTRRLRPYVPEDKVFVAESGITGDEDVRFLRDCGVDAFLIGRAFMESENPKALAQKWKELYQA
;
A
#
# COMPACT_ATOMS: atom_id res chain seq x y z
N MET A 1 21.58 4.66 0.82
CA MET A 1 20.53 4.26 1.83
C MET A 1 19.77 3.05 1.28
N ILE A 2 19.06 2.31 2.12
CA ILE A 2 18.33 1.11 1.65
C ILE A 2 17.36 1.40 0.50
N LEU A 3 16.69 2.56 0.53
CA LEU A 3 15.81 2.98 -0.56
C LEU A 3 16.53 3.10 -1.90
N ASP A 4 17.72 3.70 -1.89
CA ASP A 4 18.53 3.86 -3.11
C ASP A 4 18.92 2.48 -3.67
N GLU A 5 19.28 1.54 -2.79
CA GLU A 5 19.62 0.17 -3.15
C GLU A 5 18.41 -0.54 -3.79
N ILE A 6 17.24 -0.47 -3.16
CA ILE A 6 16.00 -1.06 -3.69
C ILE A 6 15.65 -0.47 -5.06
N VAL A 7 15.74 0.87 -5.21
CA VAL A 7 15.48 1.55 -6.48
C VAL A 7 16.46 1.12 -7.57
N GLU A 8 17.76 1.02 -7.24
CA GLU A 8 18.77 0.58 -8.20
C GLU A 8 18.60 -0.89 -8.62
N ASP A 9 18.22 -1.77 -7.69
CA ASP A 9 17.96 -3.17 -8.03
C ASP A 9 16.67 -3.30 -8.84
N LYS A 10 15.65 -2.50 -8.55
CA LYS A 10 14.43 -2.40 -9.38
C LYS A 10 14.76 -1.93 -10.80
N LYS A 11 15.60 -0.92 -10.97
CA LYS A 11 16.07 -0.45 -12.30
C LYS A 11 16.77 -1.55 -13.10
N LYS A 12 17.58 -2.40 -12.44
CA LYS A 12 18.25 -3.55 -13.08
C LYS A 12 17.26 -4.65 -13.49
N ARG A 13 16.19 -4.84 -12.72
CA ARG A 13 15.21 -5.91 -12.94
C ARG A 13 14.19 -5.58 -14.03
N LEU A 14 13.71 -4.34 -14.09
CA LEU A 14 12.66 -3.90 -15.03
C LEU A 14 12.94 -4.22 -16.50
N PRO A 15 14.17 -4.07 -17.04
CA PRO A 15 14.46 -4.48 -18.41
C PRO A 15 14.15 -5.94 -18.70
N GLY A 16 14.33 -6.83 -17.71
CA GLY A 16 13.97 -8.25 -17.84
C GLY A 16 12.46 -8.48 -17.90
N HIS A 17 11.66 -7.65 -17.24
CA HIS A 17 10.20 -7.69 -17.35
C HIS A 17 9.75 -7.19 -18.72
N MET A 18 10.29 -6.05 -19.17
CA MET A 18 10.00 -5.46 -20.49
C MET A 18 10.46 -6.33 -21.66
N ALA A 19 11.51 -7.14 -21.47
CA ALA A 19 11.94 -8.11 -22.48
C ALA A 19 10.95 -9.28 -22.64
N ARG A 20 10.21 -9.64 -21.58
CA ARG A 20 9.17 -10.70 -21.64
C ARG A 20 7.88 -10.17 -22.25
N ILE A 21 7.45 -8.98 -21.83
CA ILE A 21 6.29 -8.27 -22.39
C ILE A 21 6.73 -6.84 -22.64
N PRO A 22 6.90 -6.42 -23.92
CA PRO A 22 7.28 -5.06 -24.25
C PRO A 22 6.30 -4.02 -23.70
N GLU A 23 6.78 -2.83 -23.39
CA GLU A 23 5.97 -1.77 -22.80
C GLU A 23 4.75 -1.40 -23.67
N THR A 24 4.93 -1.33 -24.98
CA THR A 24 3.83 -1.08 -25.93
C THR A 24 2.74 -2.15 -25.84
N GLU A 25 3.12 -3.40 -25.65
CA GLU A 25 2.16 -4.50 -25.49
C GLU A 25 1.51 -4.45 -24.10
N MET A 26 2.27 -4.19 -23.04
CA MET A 26 1.74 -4.04 -21.68
C MET A 26 0.72 -2.88 -21.63
N ARG A 27 1.02 -1.76 -22.28
CA ARG A 27 0.11 -0.63 -22.40
C ARG A 27 -1.19 -1.02 -23.13
N ARG A 28 -1.08 -1.68 -24.28
CA ARG A 28 -2.24 -2.18 -25.02
C ARG A 28 -3.12 -3.10 -24.15
N MET A 29 -2.49 -4.03 -23.43
CA MET A 29 -3.19 -4.92 -22.50
C MET A 29 -3.91 -4.14 -21.40
N ALA A 30 -3.28 -3.09 -20.86
CA ALA A 30 -3.88 -2.25 -19.83
C ALA A 30 -5.11 -1.48 -20.37
N GLU A 31 -5.03 -0.94 -21.59
CA GLU A 31 -6.14 -0.24 -22.26
C GLU A 31 -7.33 -1.19 -22.54
N GLU A 32 -7.07 -2.47 -22.82
CA GLU A 32 -8.10 -3.50 -23.02
C GLU A 32 -8.66 -4.07 -21.71
N THR A 33 -7.93 -3.89 -20.59
CA THR A 33 -8.35 -4.38 -19.27
C THR A 33 -9.45 -3.50 -18.69
N LYS A 34 -10.65 -4.07 -18.54
CA LYS A 34 -11.76 -3.35 -17.91
C LYS A 34 -11.52 -3.12 -16.43
N THR A 35 -11.76 -1.90 -15.98
CA THR A 35 -11.82 -1.58 -14.55
C THR A 35 -13.00 -2.32 -13.93
N ARG A 36 -12.77 -2.91 -12.77
CA ARG A 36 -13.83 -3.62 -12.03
C ARG A 36 -14.82 -2.62 -11.43
N GLU A 37 -14.29 -1.64 -10.71
CA GLU A 37 -15.05 -0.58 -10.06
C GLU A 37 -14.11 0.61 -9.87
N ALA A 38 -14.41 1.73 -10.47
CA ALA A 38 -13.62 2.95 -10.32
C ALA A 38 -13.67 3.46 -8.86
N ASP A 39 -12.53 3.97 -8.39
CA ASP A 39 -12.40 4.53 -7.05
C ASP A 39 -12.69 3.54 -5.89
N CYS A 40 -12.68 2.24 -6.15
CA CYS A 40 -13.11 1.26 -5.16
C CYS A 40 -12.19 1.22 -3.94
N PHE A 41 -10.87 1.39 -4.10
CA PHE A 41 -9.94 1.43 -2.98
C PHE A 41 -10.21 2.67 -2.10
N TYR A 42 -10.34 3.84 -2.69
CA TYR A 42 -10.70 5.06 -1.99
C TYR A 42 -12.03 4.95 -1.26
N ASN A 43 -13.07 4.45 -1.94
CA ASN A 43 -14.41 4.31 -1.39
C ASN A 43 -14.45 3.35 -0.19
N HIS A 44 -13.62 2.29 -0.21
CA HIS A 44 -13.50 1.36 0.91
C HIS A 44 -12.80 1.97 2.12
N LEU A 45 -11.87 2.90 1.90
CA LEU A 45 -11.14 3.56 3.00
C LEU A 45 -11.86 4.77 3.59
N LYS A 46 -12.73 5.44 2.81
CA LYS A 46 -13.46 6.64 3.26
C LYS A 46 -14.75 6.33 4.03
N LYS A 47 -15.00 5.09 4.37
CA LYS A 47 -16.16 4.70 5.19
C LYS A 47 -16.04 5.29 6.60
N PRO A 48 -17.17 5.61 7.28
CA PRO A 48 -17.13 6.00 8.67
C PRO A 48 -16.49 4.92 9.57
N GLY A 49 -15.66 5.36 10.51
CA GLY A 49 -14.91 4.48 11.40
C GLY A 49 -13.57 4.04 10.82
N LEU A 50 -12.92 3.07 11.45
CA LEU A 50 -11.62 2.57 11.04
C LEU A 50 -11.75 1.64 9.84
N SER A 51 -11.00 1.94 8.77
CA SER A 51 -10.74 1.01 7.68
C SER A 51 -9.40 0.29 7.88
N ILE A 52 -9.31 -0.96 7.45
CA ILE A 52 -8.10 -1.77 7.61
C ILE A 52 -7.63 -2.28 6.24
N ILE A 53 -6.38 -2.00 5.90
CA ILE A 53 -5.66 -2.55 4.76
C ILE A 53 -4.79 -3.69 5.28
N GLY A 54 -5.15 -4.93 4.99
CA GLY A 54 -4.38 -6.12 5.39
C GLY A 54 -3.21 -6.34 4.43
N GLU A 55 -1.97 -6.25 4.90
CA GLU A 55 -0.80 -6.46 4.06
C GLU A 55 -0.39 -7.92 4.01
N PHE A 56 -0.29 -8.45 2.80
CA PHE A 56 0.33 -9.75 2.52
C PHE A 56 1.79 -9.55 2.09
N LYS A 57 2.71 -10.15 2.87
CA LYS A 57 4.16 -10.16 2.58
C LYS A 57 4.84 -11.41 3.07
N LYS A 58 5.89 -11.84 2.35
CA LYS A 58 6.69 -13.03 2.72
C LYS A 58 8.01 -12.68 3.42
N ALA A 59 8.50 -11.46 3.23
CA ALA A 59 9.74 -10.98 3.86
C ALA A 59 9.73 -9.46 4.03
N SER A 60 10.65 -8.96 4.82
CA SER A 60 11.00 -7.53 4.85
C SER A 60 12.48 -7.35 5.21
N PRO A 61 13.15 -6.25 4.79
CA PRO A 61 14.55 -5.99 5.10
C PRO A 61 14.86 -5.99 6.60
N SER A 62 13.88 -5.61 7.45
CA SER A 62 14.09 -5.54 8.91
C SER A 62 13.79 -6.84 9.65
N LEU A 63 13.05 -7.78 9.07
CA LEU A 63 12.60 -9.01 9.74
C LEU A 63 13.11 -10.28 9.03
N GLY A 64 13.70 -10.15 7.85
CA GLY A 64 14.03 -11.31 7.01
C GLY A 64 12.78 -12.03 6.51
N THR A 65 12.91 -13.33 6.26
CA THR A 65 11.81 -14.17 5.80
C THR A 65 10.77 -14.36 6.90
N ILE A 66 9.53 -14.05 6.61
CA ILE A 66 8.39 -14.25 7.52
C ILE A 66 7.88 -15.68 7.29
N THR A 67 8.15 -16.57 8.24
CA THR A 67 7.61 -17.92 8.23
C THR A 67 6.17 -17.89 8.73
N SER A 68 5.22 -17.63 7.84
CA SER A 68 3.81 -17.86 8.15
C SER A 68 3.55 -19.36 8.12
N LYS A 69 2.94 -19.92 9.18
CA LYS A 69 2.42 -21.28 9.20
C LYS A 69 1.15 -21.43 8.36
N ILE A 70 0.58 -20.31 7.93
CA ILE A 70 -0.71 -20.23 7.23
C ILE A 70 -0.42 -20.04 5.74
N ASP A 71 -1.03 -20.87 4.91
CA ASP A 71 -0.96 -20.79 3.45
C ASP A 71 -1.55 -19.46 2.94
N LEU A 72 -1.07 -18.99 1.76
CA LEU A 72 -1.57 -17.79 1.09
C LEU A 72 -3.09 -17.81 0.92
N MET A 73 -3.65 -18.95 0.49
CA MET A 73 -5.08 -19.09 0.23
C MET A 73 -5.92 -19.00 1.50
N GLU A 74 -5.43 -19.57 2.58
CA GLU A 74 -6.05 -19.52 3.91
C GLU A 74 -6.03 -18.07 4.43
N ARG A 75 -4.90 -17.37 4.30
CA ARG A 75 -4.76 -15.95 4.67
C ARG A 75 -5.67 -15.04 3.87
N ILE A 76 -5.86 -15.26 2.58
CA ILE A 76 -6.78 -14.49 1.75
C ILE A 76 -8.22 -14.68 2.22
N SER A 77 -8.61 -15.89 2.58
CA SER A 77 -9.95 -16.17 3.11
C SER A 77 -10.21 -15.39 4.40
N GLU A 78 -9.22 -15.34 5.30
CA GLU A 78 -9.30 -14.55 6.54
C GLU A 78 -9.39 -13.04 6.26
N TYR A 79 -8.60 -12.55 5.30
CA TYR A 79 -8.64 -11.12 4.92
C TYR A 79 -9.99 -10.74 4.30
N ASN A 80 -10.56 -11.58 3.43
CA ASN A 80 -11.89 -11.34 2.87
C ASN A 80 -12.98 -11.16 3.94
N ALA A 81 -12.80 -11.75 5.12
CA ALA A 81 -13.74 -11.68 6.22
C ALA A 81 -13.41 -10.62 7.28
N SER A 82 -12.28 -9.91 7.16
CA SER A 82 -11.77 -9.06 8.25
C SER A 82 -11.35 -7.66 7.84
N VAL A 83 -10.82 -7.47 6.63
CA VAL A 83 -10.25 -6.19 6.20
C VAL A 83 -11.10 -5.50 5.14
N ASP A 84 -10.83 -4.22 4.89
CA ASP A 84 -11.56 -3.40 3.91
C ASP A 84 -10.83 -3.34 2.56
N ALA A 85 -9.51 -3.57 2.57
CA ALA A 85 -8.67 -3.68 1.39
C ALA A 85 -7.47 -4.59 1.66
N ILE A 86 -6.82 -5.08 0.60
CA ILE A 86 -5.61 -5.90 0.69
C ILE A 86 -4.44 -5.13 0.10
N SER A 87 -3.30 -5.13 0.77
CA SER A 87 -2.01 -4.69 0.23
C SER A 87 -1.17 -5.91 -0.12
N CYS A 88 -0.70 -5.99 -1.36
CA CYS A 88 0.14 -7.08 -1.83
C CYS A 88 1.53 -6.57 -2.24
N LEU A 89 2.58 -7.03 -1.52
CA LEU A 89 3.96 -6.76 -1.90
C LEU A 89 4.30 -7.48 -3.21
N THR A 90 4.75 -6.71 -4.21
CA THR A 90 5.23 -7.25 -5.50
C THR A 90 6.72 -6.98 -5.74
N GLU A 91 7.41 -6.30 -4.81
CA GLU A 91 8.84 -6.11 -4.84
C GLU A 91 9.58 -7.43 -4.59
N GLU A 92 10.46 -7.84 -5.52
CA GLU A 92 10.98 -9.21 -5.57
C GLU A 92 12.28 -9.39 -4.78
N ASP A 93 13.18 -8.39 -4.79
CA ASP A 93 14.55 -8.55 -4.31
C ASP A 93 14.68 -8.47 -2.78
N HIS A 94 13.98 -7.52 -2.17
CA HIS A 94 14.09 -7.18 -0.75
C HIS A 94 12.91 -7.64 0.08
N PHE A 95 11.73 -7.78 -0.54
CA PHE A 95 10.49 -8.18 0.15
C PHE A 95 9.99 -9.56 -0.26
N HIS A 96 10.68 -10.23 -1.18
CA HIS A 96 10.30 -11.54 -1.75
C HIS A 96 8.86 -11.56 -2.27
N GLY A 97 8.39 -10.40 -2.75
CA GLY A 97 7.11 -10.23 -3.40
C GLY A 97 7.08 -10.82 -4.80
N ASN A 98 5.91 -10.87 -5.40
CA ASN A 98 5.77 -11.28 -6.80
C ASN A 98 4.41 -10.85 -7.33
N VAL A 99 4.36 -10.44 -8.60
CA VAL A 99 3.09 -10.11 -9.29
C VAL A 99 2.14 -11.30 -9.38
N ALA A 100 2.66 -12.54 -9.34
CA ALA A 100 1.84 -13.74 -9.31
C ALA A 100 0.98 -13.82 -8.05
N TYR A 101 1.49 -13.38 -6.89
CA TYR A 101 0.69 -13.35 -5.65
C TYR A 101 -0.50 -12.41 -5.77
N LEU A 102 -0.33 -11.23 -6.39
CA LEU A 102 -1.43 -10.31 -6.61
C LEU A 102 -2.51 -10.93 -7.52
N LYS A 103 -2.11 -11.61 -8.60
CA LYS A 103 -3.05 -12.34 -9.47
C LYS A 103 -3.80 -13.44 -8.73
N GLU A 104 -3.12 -14.19 -7.87
CA GLU A 104 -3.74 -15.25 -7.05
C GLU A 104 -4.72 -14.64 -6.04
N ILE A 105 -4.35 -13.53 -5.37
CA ILE A 105 -5.24 -12.79 -4.47
C ILE A 105 -6.45 -12.29 -5.24
N ARG A 106 -6.23 -11.68 -6.42
CA ARG A 106 -7.33 -11.17 -7.25
C ARG A 106 -8.33 -12.25 -7.65
N ALA A 107 -7.86 -13.47 -7.95
CA ALA A 107 -8.72 -14.58 -8.30
C ALA A 107 -9.61 -15.09 -7.13
N LYS A 108 -9.27 -14.75 -5.90
CA LYS A 108 -9.92 -15.25 -4.67
C LYS A 108 -10.58 -14.16 -3.82
N SER A 109 -10.33 -12.88 -4.13
CA SER A 109 -10.84 -11.76 -3.36
C SER A 109 -11.59 -10.77 -4.23
N SER A 110 -12.72 -10.28 -3.74
CA SER A 110 -13.43 -9.13 -4.29
C SER A 110 -13.01 -7.80 -3.67
N LEU A 111 -12.21 -7.82 -2.60
CA LEU A 111 -11.72 -6.60 -1.95
C LEU A 111 -10.82 -5.81 -2.90
N PRO A 112 -10.74 -4.48 -2.74
CA PRO A 112 -9.75 -3.69 -3.48
C PRO A 112 -8.33 -4.09 -3.08
N ILE A 113 -7.43 -4.12 -4.09
CA ILE A 113 -6.03 -4.54 -3.90
C ILE A 113 -5.08 -3.41 -4.25
N LEU A 114 -4.26 -3.02 -3.27
CA LEU A 114 -3.12 -2.15 -3.46
C LEU A 114 -1.91 -2.96 -3.92
N ARG A 115 -1.35 -2.64 -5.10
CA ARG A 115 0.00 -3.07 -5.47
C ARG A 115 1.01 -2.27 -4.66
N LYS A 116 1.65 -2.90 -3.68
CA LYS A 116 2.71 -2.27 -2.88
C LYS A 116 4.06 -2.62 -3.48
N ASP A 117 4.65 -1.66 -4.18
CA ASP A 117 5.92 -1.78 -4.91
C ASP A 117 6.59 -0.41 -5.01
N PHE A 118 7.86 -0.38 -5.39
CA PHE A 118 8.59 0.85 -5.72
C PHE A 118 8.31 1.20 -7.18
N MET A 119 7.34 2.08 -7.40
CA MET A 119 6.87 2.50 -8.71
C MET A 119 7.81 3.59 -9.25
N ILE A 120 8.62 3.28 -10.26
CA ILE A 120 9.66 4.18 -10.80
C ILE A 120 9.60 4.35 -12.33
N CYS A 121 8.68 3.66 -13.00
CA CYS A 121 8.45 3.82 -14.44
C CYS A 121 7.00 3.48 -14.82
N GLU A 122 6.54 4.00 -15.95
CA GLU A 122 5.16 3.85 -16.45
C GLU A 122 4.76 2.40 -16.67
N TYR A 123 5.68 1.55 -17.12
CA TYR A 123 5.44 0.13 -17.31
C TYR A 123 4.76 -0.55 -16.12
N GLN A 124 5.17 -0.18 -14.91
CA GLN A 124 4.64 -0.78 -13.69
C GLN A 124 3.16 -0.42 -13.45
N PHE A 125 2.71 0.74 -13.91
CA PHE A 125 1.29 1.16 -13.82
C PHE A 125 0.42 0.37 -14.79
N TYR A 126 0.88 0.21 -16.05
CA TYR A 126 0.20 -0.66 -17.01
C TYR A 126 0.14 -2.12 -16.49
N GLU A 127 1.25 -2.63 -15.97
CA GLU A 127 1.30 -3.96 -15.38
C GLU A 127 0.35 -4.07 -14.17
N ALA A 128 0.28 -3.06 -13.28
CA ALA A 128 -0.64 -3.05 -12.14
C ALA A 128 -2.09 -3.21 -12.58
N LYS A 129 -2.52 -2.49 -13.62
CA LYS A 129 -3.85 -2.62 -14.22
C LYS A 129 -4.11 -4.03 -14.73
N VAL A 130 -3.17 -4.57 -15.52
CA VAL A 130 -3.28 -5.91 -16.15
C VAL A 130 -3.34 -7.03 -15.13
N ILE A 131 -2.59 -6.92 -14.03
CA ILE A 131 -2.58 -7.96 -12.98
C ILE A 131 -3.77 -7.86 -12.02
N GLY A 132 -4.61 -6.83 -12.15
CA GLY A 132 -5.84 -6.66 -11.39
C GLY A 132 -5.69 -5.92 -10.06
N ALA A 133 -4.69 -5.03 -9.94
CA ALA A 133 -4.65 -4.06 -8.86
C ALA A 133 -5.76 -3.02 -9.04
N ASP A 134 -6.27 -2.51 -7.94
CA ASP A 134 -7.23 -1.40 -7.88
C ASP A 134 -6.54 -0.10 -7.44
N ALA A 135 -5.37 -0.22 -6.81
CA ALA A 135 -4.57 0.91 -6.35
C ALA A 135 -3.07 0.64 -6.49
N VAL A 136 -2.29 1.70 -6.55
CA VAL A 136 -0.82 1.70 -6.57
C VAL A 136 -0.25 2.60 -5.49
N LEU A 137 1.02 2.36 -5.14
CA LEU A 137 1.77 3.16 -4.18
C LEU A 137 2.67 4.16 -4.91
N LEU A 138 2.64 5.43 -4.51
CA LEU A 138 3.67 6.42 -4.83
C LEU A 138 4.44 6.78 -3.56
N ILE A 139 5.75 6.61 -3.58
CA ILE A 139 6.62 6.93 -2.43
C ILE A 139 7.29 8.27 -2.72
N THR A 140 6.93 9.30 -1.98
CA THR A 140 7.42 10.67 -2.20
C THR A 140 8.96 10.76 -2.08
N ALA A 141 9.56 9.93 -1.22
CA ALA A 141 11.01 9.91 -0.99
C ALA A 141 11.85 9.49 -2.21
N ILE A 142 11.27 8.71 -3.16
CA ILE A 142 12.02 8.16 -4.31
C ILE A 142 11.67 8.83 -5.64
N LEU A 143 10.69 9.73 -5.67
CA LEU A 143 10.22 10.41 -6.88
C LEU A 143 10.52 11.91 -6.79
N ASP A 144 10.88 12.52 -7.91
CA ASP A 144 10.85 13.97 -8.02
C ASP A 144 9.41 14.49 -8.24
N ASP A 145 9.22 15.82 -8.21
CA ASP A 145 7.88 16.43 -8.31
C ASP A 145 7.23 16.18 -9.67
N ALA A 146 8.02 16.14 -10.76
CA ALA A 146 7.50 15.87 -12.10
C ALA A 146 7.07 14.40 -12.23
N GLN A 147 7.93 13.47 -11.81
CA GLN A 147 7.60 12.04 -11.79
C GLN A 147 6.36 11.74 -10.94
N MET A 148 6.27 12.37 -9.77
CA MET A 148 5.11 12.17 -8.88
C MET A 148 3.82 12.67 -9.53
N HIS A 149 3.86 13.84 -10.20
CA HIS A 149 2.73 14.38 -10.95
C HIS A 149 2.33 13.44 -12.10
N ASP A 150 3.29 13.07 -12.96
CA ASP A 150 3.02 12.29 -14.16
C ASP A 150 2.50 10.88 -13.82
N PHE A 151 3.10 10.23 -12.82
CA PHE A 151 2.66 8.91 -12.36
C PHE A 151 1.30 8.95 -11.67
N TYR A 152 1.00 10.02 -10.94
CA TYR A 152 -0.34 10.20 -10.37
C TYR A 152 -1.39 10.35 -11.45
N GLN A 153 -1.13 11.16 -12.49
CA GLN A 153 -2.04 11.33 -13.63
C GLN A 153 -2.22 10.01 -14.40
N LEU A 154 -1.12 9.31 -14.72
CA LEU A 154 -1.18 8.01 -15.40
C LEU A 154 -2.02 6.99 -14.60
N ALA A 155 -1.81 6.91 -13.29
CA ALA A 155 -2.61 6.01 -12.46
C ALA A 155 -4.10 6.35 -12.53
N ARG A 156 -4.45 7.65 -12.48
CA ARG A 156 -5.84 8.11 -12.59
C ARG A 156 -6.46 7.85 -13.97
N GLU A 157 -5.69 8.02 -15.05
CA GLU A 157 -6.11 7.68 -16.42
C GLU A 157 -6.37 6.19 -16.57
N LEU A 158 -5.59 5.35 -15.89
CA LEU A 158 -5.80 3.90 -15.81
C LEU A 158 -6.90 3.50 -14.81
N GLU A 159 -7.59 4.46 -14.20
CA GLU A 159 -8.61 4.24 -13.17
C GLU A 159 -8.08 3.46 -11.96
N LEU A 160 -6.81 3.65 -11.62
CA LEU A 160 -6.19 3.16 -10.40
C LEU A 160 -6.25 4.24 -9.32
N ASP A 161 -6.60 3.86 -8.10
CA ASP A 161 -6.41 4.71 -6.94
C ASP A 161 -4.92 4.81 -6.57
N VAL A 162 -4.56 5.86 -5.84
CA VAL A 162 -3.17 6.11 -5.47
C VAL A 162 -3.07 6.38 -3.98
N LEU A 163 -2.28 5.56 -3.28
CA LEU A 163 -1.79 5.83 -1.93
C LEU A 163 -0.45 6.56 -2.06
N VAL A 164 -0.36 7.81 -1.62
CA VAL A 164 0.88 8.59 -1.61
C VAL A 164 1.52 8.50 -0.25
N GLU A 165 2.64 7.77 -0.15
CA GLU A 165 3.38 7.53 1.09
C GLU A 165 4.35 8.69 1.37
N THR A 166 4.35 9.18 2.62
CA THR A 166 5.17 10.28 3.12
C THR A 166 5.81 9.95 4.47
N HIS A 167 6.95 10.62 4.80
CA HIS A 167 7.72 10.36 6.01
C HIS A 167 8.00 11.62 6.85
N ASP A 168 7.93 12.80 6.23
CA ASP A 168 8.15 14.08 6.90
C ASP A 168 7.30 15.20 6.28
N GLU A 169 7.37 16.40 6.89
CA GLU A 169 6.58 17.56 6.49
C GLU A 169 6.89 18.02 5.06
N ALA A 170 8.17 17.97 4.67
CA ALA A 170 8.57 18.38 3.32
C ALA A 170 8.01 17.43 2.25
N GLU A 171 7.94 16.13 2.56
CA GLU A 171 7.32 15.14 1.68
C GLU A 171 5.80 15.32 1.62
N VAL A 172 5.13 15.63 2.74
CA VAL A 172 3.69 15.97 2.73
C VAL A 172 3.43 17.20 1.87
N ASP A 173 4.22 18.28 2.03
CA ASP A 173 4.09 19.49 1.22
C ASP A 173 4.27 19.22 -0.28
N ARG A 174 5.21 18.34 -0.63
CA ARG A 174 5.42 17.91 -2.03
C ARG A 174 4.24 17.09 -2.53
N ALA A 175 3.79 16.11 -1.74
CA ALA A 175 2.64 15.27 -2.07
C ALA A 175 1.36 16.12 -2.28
N MET A 176 1.14 17.14 -1.47
CA MET A 176 -0.03 18.00 -1.57
C MET A 176 -0.10 18.80 -2.88
N LYS A 177 1.02 19.01 -3.58
CA LYS A 177 1.02 19.68 -4.90
C LYS A 177 0.22 18.94 -5.97
N ILE A 178 0.15 17.62 -5.88
CA ILE A 178 -0.66 16.78 -6.79
C ILE A 178 -2.07 16.54 -6.28
N ASN A 179 -2.45 17.12 -5.13
CA ASN A 179 -3.77 17.01 -4.51
C ASN A 179 -4.30 15.57 -4.41
N PRO A 180 -3.57 14.63 -3.81
CA PRO A 180 -3.97 13.24 -3.73
C PRO A 180 -5.20 13.07 -2.85
N ARG A 181 -5.99 12.02 -3.11
CA ARG A 181 -7.16 11.70 -2.28
C ARG A 181 -6.82 10.86 -1.06
N ILE A 182 -5.71 10.12 -1.11
CA ILE A 182 -5.25 9.22 -0.05
C ILE A 182 -3.78 9.54 0.24
N ILE A 183 -3.49 9.89 1.47
CA ILE A 183 -2.14 10.15 1.98
C ILE A 183 -1.79 9.14 3.06
N GLY A 184 -0.65 8.50 2.92
CA GLY A 184 -0.07 7.60 3.91
C GLY A 184 1.09 8.23 4.65
N VAL A 185 1.15 8.00 5.96
CA VAL A 185 2.33 8.27 6.77
C VAL A 185 2.95 6.95 7.18
N ASN A 186 4.19 6.72 6.73
CA ASN A 186 4.95 5.58 7.16
C ASN A 186 5.70 5.89 8.46
N ASN A 187 5.26 5.28 9.56
CA ASN A 187 5.86 5.44 10.88
C ASN A 187 7.25 4.81 11.01
N ARG A 188 7.71 4.10 9.99
CA ARG A 188 9.05 3.53 9.94
C ARG A 188 10.00 4.52 9.27
N ASN A 189 11.04 4.93 9.99
CA ASN A 189 12.15 5.68 9.42
C ASN A 189 12.95 4.76 8.47
N LEU A 190 13.05 5.15 7.21
CA LEU A 190 13.70 4.34 6.18
C LEU A 190 15.25 4.42 6.22
N LYS A 191 15.81 5.26 7.11
CA LYS A 191 17.28 5.39 7.29
C LYS A 191 17.83 4.41 8.32
N ASP A 192 17.11 4.20 9.41
CA ASP A 192 17.55 3.43 10.57
C ASP A 192 16.54 2.35 11.02
N PHE A 193 15.40 2.24 10.32
CA PHE A 193 14.27 1.32 10.59
C PHE A 193 13.59 1.49 11.94
N THR A 194 13.87 2.56 12.68
CA THR A 194 13.11 2.90 13.89
C THR A 194 11.65 3.16 13.54
N ILE A 195 10.76 2.84 14.47
CA ILE A 195 9.32 3.01 14.31
C ILE A 195 8.81 3.90 15.42
N SER A 196 8.03 4.94 15.06
CA SER A 196 7.37 5.81 16.02
C SER A 196 6.05 6.32 15.47
N LEU A 197 4.96 6.06 16.16
CA LEU A 197 3.63 6.57 15.81
C LEU A 197 3.52 8.11 15.97
N GLU A 198 4.48 8.72 16.66
CA GLU A 198 4.58 10.19 16.74
C GLU A 198 4.79 10.84 15.38
N HIS A 199 5.29 10.11 14.36
CA HIS A 199 5.33 10.60 12.98
C HIS A 199 3.93 10.91 12.48
N THR A 200 2.97 10.00 12.68
CA THR A 200 1.57 10.23 12.31
C THR A 200 0.98 11.45 13.03
N ARG A 201 1.18 11.58 14.36
CA ARG A 201 0.70 12.74 15.13
C ARG A 201 1.28 14.05 14.61
N ARG A 202 2.59 14.07 14.36
CA ARG A 202 3.32 15.24 13.89
C ARG A 202 2.87 15.69 12.50
N LEU A 203 2.59 14.74 11.61
CA LEU A 203 2.22 15.02 10.22
C LEU A 203 0.73 15.28 10.01
N ARG A 204 -0.13 14.85 10.93
CA ARG A 204 -1.58 15.07 10.83
C ARG A 204 -2.00 16.52 10.51
N PRO A 205 -1.42 17.56 11.13
CA PRO A 205 -1.81 18.96 10.87
C PRO A 205 -1.52 19.44 9.43
N TYR A 206 -0.66 18.76 8.70
CA TYR A 206 -0.30 19.08 7.31
C TYR A 206 -1.21 18.39 6.28
N VAL A 207 -2.05 17.45 6.71
CA VAL A 207 -2.96 16.70 5.83
C VAL A 207 -4.39 17.25 6.00
N PRO A 208 -5.03 17.78 4.94
CA PRO A 208 -6.41 18.29 5.00
C PRO A 208 -7.41 17.17 5.39
N GLU A 209 -8.50 17.57 6.08
CA GLU A 209 -9.52 16.64 6.59
C GLU A 209 -10.35 15.94 5.48
N ASP A 210 -10.37 16.52 4.27
CA ASP A 210 -11.07 15.91 3.13
C ASP A 210 -10.33 14.71 2.52
N LYS A 211 -9.05 14.50 2.90
CA LYS A 211 -8.21 13.38 2.45
C LYS A 211 -8.43 12.15 3.33
N VAL A 212 -8.29 10.98 2.75
CA VAL A 212 -8.13 9.74 3.52
C VAL A 212 -6.72 9.69 4.07
N PHE A 213 -6.59 9.64 5.39
CA PHE A 213 -5.33 9.62 6.09
C PHE A 213 -4.99 8.22 6.60
N VAL A 214 -3.90 7.64 6.07
CA VAL A 214 -3.50 6.26 6.34
C VAL A 214 -2.26 6.22 7.23
N ALA A 215 -2.29 5.45 8.33
CA ALA A 215 -1.10 5.14 9.11
C ALA A 215 -0.52 3.79 8.69
N GLU A 216 0.77 3.78 8.40
CA GLU A 216 1.52 2.60 7.99
C GLU A 216 2.64 2.28 8.98
N SER A 217 2.88 1.01 9.22
CA SER A 217 3.89 0.50 10.17
C SER A 217 3.61 0.84 11.65
N GLY A 218 4.09 -0.02 12.54
CA GLY A 218 4.13 0.25 13.99
C GLY A 218 2.86 -0.07 14.76
N ILE A 219 1.80 -0.54 14.11
CA ILE A 219 0.53 -0.85 14.75
C ILE A 219 0.57 -2.29 15.24
N THR A 220 0.64 -2.48 16.55
CA THR A 220 0.87 -3.79 17.19
C THR A 220 -0.13 -4.13 18.29
N GLY A 221 -0.82 -3.14 18.86
CA GLY A 221 -1.70 -3.33 19.99
C GLY A 221 -2.79 -2.28 20.15
N ASP A 222 -3.61 -2.48 21.16
CA ASP A 222 -4.78 -1.65 21.45
C ASP A 222 -4.43 -0.19 21.77
N GLU A 223 -3.28 0.04 22.39
CA GLU A 223 -2.81 1.40 22.73
C GLU A 223 -2.45 2.17 21.45
N ASP A 224 -1.85 1.50 20.47
CA ASP A 224 -1.55 2.09 19.17
C ASP A 224 -2.83 2.51 18.44
N VAL A 225 -3.86 1.68 18.52
CA VAL A 225 -5.19 1.96 17.91
C VAL A 225 -5.81 3.21 18.53
N ARG A 226 -5.81 3.32 19.88
CA ARG A 226 -6.32 4.53 20.57
C ARG A 226 -5.52 5.77 20.20
N PHE A 227 -4.19 5.65 20.20
CA PHE A 227 -3.31 6.74 19.83
C PHE A 227 -3.60 7.26 18.42
N LEU A 228 -3.72 6.36 17.44
CA LEU A 228 -3.97 6.73 16.05
C LEU A 228 -5.40 7.23 15.81
N ARG A 229 -6.39 6.73 16.56
CA ARG A 229 -7.73 7.31 16.61
C ARG A 229 -7.68 8.78 17.01
N ASP A 230 -6.97 9.08 18.10
CA ASP A 230 -6.83 10.44 18.62
C ASP A 230 -6.04 11.36 17.67
N CYS A 231 -5.28 10.77 16.73
CA CYS A 231 -4.66 11.47 15.61
C CYS A 231 -5.61 11.66 14.40
N GLY A 232 -6.83 11.12 14.41
CA GLY A 232 -7.80 11.24 13.32
C GLY A 232 -7.35 10.50 12.04
N VAL A 233 -6.85 9.27 12.20
CA VAL A 233 -6.43 8.40 11.08
C VAL A 233 -7.63 7.63 10.56
N ASP A 234 -7.90 7.65 9.26
CA ASP A 234 -9.05 6.95 8.67
C ASP A 234 -8.80 5.46 8.42
N ALA A 235 -7.55 5.10 8.13
CA ALA A 235 -7.20 3.72 7.81
C ALA A 235 -5.82 3.31 8.35
N PHE A 236 -5.69 2.02 8.66
CA PHE A 236 -4.44 1.38 9.06
C PHE A 236 -3.96 0.42 7.98
N LEU A 237 -2.68 0.49 7.59
CA LEU A 237 -2.02 -0.55 6.81
C LEU A 237 -1.25 -1.46 7.76
N ILE A 238 -1.71 -2.71 7.88
CA ILE A 238 -1.26 -3.66 8.89
C ILE A 238 -0.73 -4.93 8.24
N GLY A 239 0.54 -5.23 8.46
CA GLY A 239 1.15 -6.48 8.02
C GLY A 239 1.42 -7.42 9.20
N ARG A 240 2.39 -7.05 10.05
CA ARG A 240 2.94 -7.93 11.07
C ARG A 240 1.89 -8.46 12.05
N ALA A 241 1.11 -7.58 12.66
CA ALA A 241 0.13 -7.98 13.67
C ALA A 241 -0.88 -9.00 13.13
N PHE A 242 -1.29 -8.86 11.86
CA PHE A 242 -2.21 -9.81 11.24
C PHE A 242 -1.54 -11.10 10.80
N MET A 243 -0.28 -11.04 10.35
CA MET A 243 0.48 -12.24 9.99
C MET A 243 0.82 -13.12 11.20
N GLU A 244 1.00 -12.50 12.38
CA GLU A 244 1.30 -13.18 13.65
C GLU A 244 0.02 -13.60 14.41
N SER A 245 -1.14 -13.03 14.07
CA SER A 245 -2.41 -13.33 14.74
C SER A 245 -2.93 -14.72 14.37
N GLU A 246 -3.38 -15.46 15.37
CA GLU A 246 -4.12 -16.73 15.18
C GLU A 246 -5.54 -16.50 14.67
N ASN A 247 -6.12 -15.30 14.90
CA ASN A 247 -7.46 -14.93 14.45
C ASN A 247 -7.49 -13.44 14.00
N PRO A 248 -7.02 -13.14 12.77
CA PRO A 248 -7.03 -11.79 12.22
C PRO A 248 -8.42 -11.15 12.17
N LYS A 249 -9.47 -11.96 11.97
CA LYS A 249 -10.85 -11.48 11.97
C LYS A 249 -11.28 -10.92 13.33
N ALA A 250 -11.02 -11.65 14.40
CA ALA A 250 -11.33 -11.19 15.75
C ALA A 250 -10.51 -9.95 16.12
N LEU A 251 -9.23 -9.92 15.71
CA LEU A 251 -8.35 -8.78 15.94
C LEU A 251 -8.85 -7.52 15.19
N ALA A 252 -9.21 -7.66 13.91
CA ALA A 252 -9.76 -6.56 13.11
C ALA A 252 -11.05 -6.01 13.72
N GLN A 253 -11.98 -6.89 14.08
CA GLN A 253 -13.23 -6.49 14.71
C GLN A 253 -12.99 -5.74 16.02
N LYS A 254 -12.14 -6.29 16.90
CA LYS A 254 -11.76 -5.65 18.17
C LYS A 254 -11.20 -4.25 17.96
N TRP A 255 -10.31 -4.07 16.98
CA TRP A 255 -9.70 -2.78 16.71
C TRP A 255 -10.67 -1.78 16.09
N LYS A 256 -11.59 -2.22 15.23
CA LYS A 256 -12.67 -1.38 14.72
C LYS A 256 -13.63 -0.91 15.83
N GLU A 257 -13.99 -1.80 16.75
CA GLU A 257 -14.80 -1.47 17.93
C GLU A 257 -14.06 -0.49 18.87
N LEU A 258 -12.79 -0.75 19.14
CA LEU A 258 -11.94 0.11 19.98
C LEU A 258 -11.75 1.52 19.37
N TYR A 259 -11.72 1.61 18.06
CA TYR A 259 -11.61 2.88 17.35
C TYR A 259 -12.89 3.73 17.46
N GLN A 260 -14.04 3.11 17.59
CA GLN A 260 -15.37 3.77 17.74
C GLN A 260 -15.69 4.17 19.16
N ALA A 261 -15.06 3.55 20.17
CA ALA A 261 -15.27 3.79 21.60
C ALA A 261 -14.58 5.07 22.08
#